data_031c1e49f500bfb7e6dee0f696926b4b
#
_entry.id   031c1e49f500bfb7e6dee0f696926b4b
#
_cell.length_a   1.000
_cell.length_b   1.000
_cell.length_c   1.000
_cell.angle_alpha   90.00
_cell.angle_beta   90.00
_cell.angle_gamma   90.00
#
_symmetry.space_group_name_H-M   'P 1'
#
loop_
_entity.id
_entity.type
_entity.pdbx_description
1 polymer ?
#
loop_
_entity_poly.entity_id
_entity_poly.type
_entity_poly.pdbx_seq_one_letter_code
_entity_poly.pdbx_strand_id
1 'polypeptide(L)'
;MKKILLIIILPFFAHTQTTHYFNWGYNTVNQQIEIEAGDTVEWLWVGSGSHNLISTGGVESFNSGYGSSGKIFTYTFNNIGSTSYICTPHAGNMFGTVTVTSQTASIDEESINKFRLYPNPTNSIVIIEGNKNYFLEVYDILGNKIMSSFGNSINMTHLSNSTYIINALDEETNERFLYKVIKK
;
A
#
# COMPACT_ATOMS: atom_id res chain seq x y z
N MET A 1 -6.06 -32.51 37.81
CA MET A 1 -5.19 -32.01 36.73
C MET A 1 -5.99 -30.98 35.93
N LYS A 2 -5.69 -29.70 36.03
CA LYS A 2 -6.37 -28.63 35.26
C LYS A 2 -5.76 -28.61 33.84
N LYS A 3 -6.56 -28.87 32.83
CA LYS A 3 -6.16 -28.74 31.43
C LYS A 3 -6.17 -27.26 31.08
N ILE A 4 -5.00 -26.68 30.80
CA ILE A 4 -4.87 -25.31 30.29
C ILE A 4 -5.13 -25.38 28.76
N LEU A 5 -6.21 -24.76 28.32
CA LEU A 5 -6.52 -24.56 26.90
C LEU A 5 -5.70 -23.36 26.41
N LEU A 6 -4.64 -23.60 25.65
CA LEU A 6 -3.86 -22.56 25.02
C LEU A 6 -4.61 -22.05 23.79
N ILE A 7 -5.23 -20.87 23.89
CA ILE A 7 -5.86 -20.19 22.74
C ILE A 7 -4.76 -19.45 22.00
N ILE A 8 -4.37 -19.96 20.83
CA ILE A 8 -3.46 -19.27 19.91
C ILE A 8 -4.29 -18.24 19.15
N ILE A 9 -4.15 -16.96 19.51
CA ILE A 9 -4.71 -15.85 18.75
C ILE A 9 -3.74 -15.57 17.61
N LEU A 10 -4.08 -16.05 16.40
CA LEU A 10 -3.38 -15.67 15.18
C LEU A 10 -3.77 -14.22 14.83
N PRO A 11 -2.82 -13.32 14.56
CA PRO A 11 -3.15 -11.98 14.08
C PRO A 11 -3.80 -12.10 12.70
N PHE A 12 -5.06 -11.68 12.62
CA PHE A 12 -5.78 -11.56 11.36
C PHE A 12 -5.38 -10.21 10.74
N PHE A 13 -4.53 -10.23 9.72
CA PHE A 13 -4.28 -9.05 8.91
C PHE A 13 -5.50 -8.81 8.03
N ALA A 14 -6.39 -7.93 8.45
CA ALA A 14 -7.48 -7.44 7.61
C ALA A 14 -6.89 -6.47 6.57
N HIS A 15 -6.76 -6.91 5.33
CA HIS A 15 -6.50 -6.02 4.22
C HIS A 15 -7.81 -5.29 3.89
N THR A 16 -7.76 -3.97 3.79
CA THR A 16 -8.91 -3.17 3.36
C THR A 16 -9.00 -3.24 1.84
N GLN A 17 -10.02 -3.91 1.33
CA GLN A 17 -10.36 -3.84 -0.10
C GLN A 17 -10.82 -2.43 -0.46
N THR A 18 -10.28 -1.88 -1.53
CA THR A 18 -10.61 -0.56 -2.03
C THR A 18 -11.59 -0.66 -3.19
N THR A 19 -12.56 0.26 -3.27
CA THR A 19 -13.44 0.39 -4.43
C THR A 19 -13.07 1.63 -5.23
N HIS A 20 -12.76 1.42 -6.50
CA HIS A 20 -12.40 2.47 -7.46
C HIS A 20 -13.60 2.78 -8.35
N TYR A 21 -13.88 4.06 -8.61
CA TYR A 21 -15.10 4.51 -9.28
C TYR A 21 -14.79 5.10 -10.64
N PHE A 22 -15.48 4.63 -11.68
CA PHE A 22 -15.36 5.12 -13.02
C PHE A 22 -16.72 5.51 -13.63
N ASN A 23 -16.71 6.56 -14.44
CA ASN A 23 -17.80 6.82 -15.36
C ASN A 23 -17.58 6.04 -16.65
N TRP A 24 -18.63 5.43 -17.18
CA TRP A 24 -18.64 4.66 -18.41
C TRP A 24 -19.67 5.20 -19.40
N GLY A 25 -19.21 5.81 -20.50
CA GLY A 25 -20.07 6.44 -21.49
C GLY A 25 -19.30 6.71 -22.78
N TYR A 26 -20.00 7.21 -23.78
CA TYR A 26 -19.38 7.53 -25.07
C TYR A 26 -18.18 8.48 -24.90
N ASN A 27 -17.08 8.20 -25.60
CA ASN A 27 -15.76 8.85 -25.48
C ASN A 27 -14.96 8.53 -24.18
N THR A 28 -15.27 7.46 -23.49
CA THR A 28 -14.37 6.91 -22.47
C THR A 28 -13.23 6.17 -23.12
N VAL A 29 -12.19 6.92 -23.51
CA VAL A 29 -11.06 6.44 -24.30
C VAL A 29 -9.86 6.16 -23.41
N ASN A 30 -9.26 4.95 -23.55
CA ASN A 30 -8.03 4.55 -22.87
C ASN A 30 -8.05 4.75 -21.35
N GLN A 31 -9.15 4.37 -20.71
CA GLN A 31 -9.31 4.43 -19.26
C GLN A 31 -8.40 3.39 -18.60
N GLN A 32 -7.43 3.85 -17.82
CA GLN A 32 -6.43 2.98 -17.20
C GLN A 32 -6.43 3.16 -15.69
N ILE A 33 -6.24 2.06 -14.97
CA ILE A 33 -6.03 2.07 -13.53
C ILE A 33 -5.10 0.91 -13.14
N GLU A 34 -4.28 1.16 -12.13
CA GLU A 34 -3.54 0.14 -11.39
C GLU A 34 -4.19 -0.03 -10.00
N ILE A 35 -4.46 -1.26 -9.63
CA ILE A 35 -5.14 -1.64 -8.38
C ILE A 35 -4.43 -2.84 -7.74
N GLU A 36 -4.75 -3.14 -6.49
CA GLU A 36 -4.27 -4.33 -5.80
C GLU A 36 -5.23 -5.53 -5.98
N ALA A 37 -4.68 -6.73 -5.88
CA ALA A 37 -5.51 -7.94 -5.91
C ALA A 37 -6.52 -7.94 -4.75
N GLY A 38 -7.79 -8.15 -5.05
CA GLY A 38 -8.92 -8.04 -4.13
C GLY A 38 -9.68 -6.72 -4.22
N ASP A 39 -9.15 -5.71 -4.88
CA ASP A 39 -9.86 -4.45 -5.10
C ASP A 39 -11.04 -4.62 -6.07
N THR A 40 -11.99 -3.71 -5.94
CA THR A 40 -13.21 -3.68 -6.77
C THR A 40 -13.19 -2.43 -7.63
N VAL A 41 -13.58 -2.58 -8.90
CA VAL A 41 -13.86 -1.43 -9.77
C VAL A 41 -15.37 -1.37 -9.99
N GLU A 42 -15.92 -0.16 -9.82
CA GLU A 42 -17.32 0.16 -10.08
C GLU A 42 -17.40 1.11 -11.27
N TRP A 43 -18.18 0.74 -12.28
CA TRP A 43 -18.50 1.58 -13.43
C TRP A 43 -19.94 2.05 -13.36
N LEU A 44 -20.12 3.38 -13.44
CA LEU A 44 -21.42 4.02 -13.55
C LEU A 44 -21.65 4.46 -15.00
N TRP A 45 -22.71 3.96 -15.65
CA TRP A 45 -23.12 4.41 -16.98
C TRP A 45 -23.58 5.86 -16.97
N VAL A 46 -22.97 6.69 -17.81
CA VAL A 46 -23.29 8.11 -17.94
C VAL A 46 -23.60 8.46 -19.40
N GLY A 47 -24.34 9.55 -19.61
CA GLY A 47 -24.72 10.02 -20.94
C GLY A 47 -25.89 9.22 -21.56
N SER A 48 -26.03 9.33 -22.87
CA SER A 48 -27.12 8.70 -23.63
C SER A 48 -26.63 7.43 -24.35
N GLY A 49 -27.58 6.57 -24.72
CA GLY A 49 -27.28 5.35 -25.45
C GLY A 49 -27.27 4.10 -24.58
N SER A 50 -27.09 2.96 -25.25
CA SER A 50 -26.97 1.66 -24.59
C SER A 50 -25.55 1.15 -24.78
N HIS A 51 -24.89 0.83 -23.70
CA HIS A 51 -23.49 0.39 -23.64
C HIS A 51 -23.37 -0.89 -22.86
N ASN A 52 -22.40 -1.71 -23.20
CA ASN A 52 -21.93 -2.82 -22.36
C ASN A 52 -20.46 -2.59 -21.96
N LEU A 53 -19.99 -3.41 -21.06
CA LEU A 53 -18.58 -3.45 -20.66
C LEU A 53 -18.19 -4.92 -20.59
N ILE A 54 -17.29 -5.33 -21.49
CA ILE A 54 -16.81 -6.70 -21.57
C ILE A 54 -15.29 -6.76 -21.60
N SER A 55 -14.69 -7.73 -20.94
CA SER A 55 -13.29 -8.04 -21.10
C SER A 55 -13.01 -8.60 -22.47
N THR A 56 -11.86 -8.20 -23.08
CA THR A 56 -11.44 -8.65 -24.42
C THR A 56 -10.15 -9.46 -24.40
N GLY A 57 -9.47 -9.51 -23.27
CA GLY A 57 -8.25 -10.27 -23.06
C GLY A 57 -7.60 -9.91 -21.72
N GLY A 58 -6.72 -10.78 -21.25
CA GLY A 58 -6.03 -10.64 -19.99
C GLY A 58 -6.36 -11.76 -18.99
N VAL A 59 -6.19 -11.47 -17.71
CA VAL A 59 -6.26 -12.47 -16.64
C VAL A 59 -7.66 -12.63 -16.02
N GLU A 60 -8.54 -11.64 -16.23
CA GLU A 60 -9.92 -11.66 -15.74
C GLU A 60 -10.93 -11.70 -16.90
N SER A 61 -12.13 -12.23 -16.61
CA SER A 61 -13.22 -12.34 -17.59
C SER A 61 -14.53 -11.87 -17.00
N PHE A 62 -15.13 -10.85 -17.61
CA PHE A 62 -16.40 -10.27 -17.16
C PHE A 62 -17.24 -9.72 -18.31
N ASN A 63 -18.54 -9.62 -18.08
CA ASN A 63 -19.51 -9.04 -19.01
C ASN A 63 -20.66 -8.41 -18.21
N SER A 64 -20.83 -7.11 -18.34
CA SER A 64 -21.88 -6.39 -17.64
C SER A 64 -23.29 -6.60 -18.23
N GLY A 65 -23.38 -7.15 -19.44
CA GLY A 65 -24.57 -6.98 -20.28
C GLY A 65 -24.80 -5.52 -20.67
N TYR A 66 -25.80 -5.27 -21.51
CA TYR A 66 -26.16 -3.90 -21.93
C TYR A 66 -26.87 -3.12 -20.84
N GLY A 67 -26.70 -1.81 -20.85
CA GLY A 67 -27.39 -0.87 -19.98
C GLY A 67 -27.26 0.56 -20.47
N SER A 68 -28.07 1.44 -19.91
CA SER A 68 -28.10 2.88 -20.18
C SER A 68 -27.75 3.66 -18.91
N SER A 69 -27.77 4.99 -19.00
CA SER A 69 -27.45 5.91 -17.91
C SER A 69 -28.06 5.49 -16.57
N GLY A 70 -27.24 5.52 -15.51
CA GLY A 70 -27.61 5.10 -14.17
C GLY A 70 -27.36 3.61 -13.85
N LYS A 71 -27.03 2.77 -14.85
CA LYS A 71 -26.59 1.40 -14.57
C LYS A 71 -25.25 1.43 -13.83
N ILE A 72 -25.11 0.54 -12.86
CA ILE A 72 -23.87 0.27 -12.14
C ILE A 72 -23.45 -1.17 -12.43
N PHE A 73 -22.16 -1.39 -12.65
CA PHE A 73 -21.54 -2.70 -12.72
C PHE A 73 -20.28 -2.68 -11.87
N THR A 74 -20.13 -3.69 -11.01
CA THR A 74 -18.97 -3.88 -10.15
C THR A 74 -18.28 -5.19 -10.48
N TYR A 75 -16.93 -5.18 -10.40
CA TYR A 75 -16.14 -6.39 -10.54
C TYR A 75 -14.93 -6.34 -9.60
N THR A 76 -14.72 -7.43 -8.85
CA THR A 76 -13.57 -7.57 -7.96
C THR A 76 -12.46 -8.34 -8.68
N PHE A 77 -11.27 -7.74 -8.74
CA PHE A 77 -10.11 -8.27 -9.44
C PHE A 77 -9.21 -9.04 -8.49
N ASN A 78 -9.06 -10.35 -8.72
CA ASN A 78 -8.31 -11.23 -7.81
C ASN A 78 -6.99 -11.73 -8.42
N ASN A 79 -6.86 -11.71 -9.75
CA ASN A 79 -5.71 -12.28 -10.46
C ASN A 79 -4.74 -11.18 -10.88
N ILE A 80 -3.47 -11.33 -10.49
CA ILE A 80 -2.40 -10.40 -10.87
C ILE A 80 -2.19 -10.42 -12.39
N GLY A 81 -2.11 -9.23 -13.00
CA GLY A 81 -1.93 -9.02 -14.43
C GLY A 81 -2.90 -7.99 -14.99
N SER A 82 -2.86 -7.78 -16.30
CA SER A 82 -3.70 -6.78 -16.96
C SER A 82 -4.91 -7.42 -17.64
N THR A 83 -6.04 -6.72 -17.62
CA THR A 83 -7.26 -7.09 -18.32
C THR A 83 -7.80 -5.89 -19.09
N SER A 84 -7.89 -6.03 -20.43
CA SER A 84 -8.46 -5.01 -21.30
C SER A 84 -9.96 -5.19 -21.43
N TYR A 85 -10.69 -4.09 -21.56
CA TYR A 85 -12.15 -4.09 -21.72
C TYR A 85 -12.63 -3.04 -22.71
N ILE A 86 -13.80 -3.29 -23.31
CA ILE A 86 -14.42 -2.41 -24.31
C ILE A 86 -15.93 -2.34 -24.13
N CYS A 87 -16.54 -1.33 -24.77
CA CYS A 87 -17.95 -1.38 -25.19
C CYS A 87 -18.05 -1.96 -26.60
N THR A 88 -18.71 -3.07 -26.81
CA THR A 88 -18.77 -3.76 -28.09
C THR A 88 -19.21 -2.87 -29.26
N PRO A 89 -20.30 -2.08 -29.17
CA PRO A 89 -20.72 -1.22 -30.28
C PRO A 89 -19.82 0.02 -30.47
N HIS A 90 -18.96 0.35 -29.50
CA HIS A 90 -18.13 1.55 -29.51
C HIS A 90 -16.65 1.25 -29.21
N ALA A 91 -16.15 0.13 -29.67
CA ALA A 91 -14.82 -0.39 -29.30
C ALA A 91 -13.66 0.59 -29.55
N GLY A 92 -13.78 1.48 -30.56
CA GLY A 92 -12.77 2.51 -30.85
C GLY A 92 -12.86 3.75 -29.94
N ASN A 93 -13.97 3.96 -29.24
CA ASN A 93 -14.24 5.15 -28.44
C ASN A 93 -14.59 4.87 -26.98
N MET A 94 -14.68 3.58 -26.60
CA MET A 94 -14.99 3.18 -25.24
C MET A 94 -14.18 1.92 -24.91
N PHE A 95 -13.01 2.13 -24.28
CA PHE A 95 -12.09 1.06 -23.90
C PHE A 95 -11.20 1.47 -22.75
N GLY A 96 -10.63 0.46 -22.10
CA GLY A 96 -9.71 0.66 -20.99
C GLY A 96 -8.96 -0.61 -20.60
N THR A 97 -8.13 -0.48 -19.56
CA THR A 97 -7.36 -1.58 -18.99
C THR A 97 -7.29 -1.41 -17.49
N VAL A 98 -7.51 -2.49 -16.77
CA VAL A 98 -7.21 -2.61 -15.35
C VAL A 98 -5.95 -3.46 -15.22
N THR A 99 -4.96 -2.96 -14.51
CA THR A 99 -3.74 -3.69 -14.14
C THR A 99 -3.80 -4.00 -12.65
N VAL A 100 -3.73 -5.28 -12.33
CA VAL A 100 -3.75 -5.78 -10.95
C VAL A 100 -2.32 -6.12 -10.53
N THR A 101 -1.88 -5.52 -9.46
CA THR A 101 -0.59 -5.80 -8.83
C THR A 101 -0.76 -6.70 -7.60
N SER A 102 0.34 -7.29 -7.13
CA SER A 102 0.32 -8.00 -5.85
C SER A 102 -0.03 -7.01 -4.74
N GLN A 103 -0.83 -7.45 -3.79
CA GLN A 103 -0.92 -6.73 -2.52
C GLN A 103 0.49 -6.62 -1.96
N THR A 104 1.08 -5.48 -2.10
CA THR A 104 2.23 -5.14 -1.31
C THR A 104 1.68 -4.61 0.00
N ALA A 105 2.12 -5.17 1.13
CA ALA A 105 2.14 -4.38 2.35
C ALA A 105 3.15 -3.26 2.05
N SER A 106 2.75 -2.30 1.25
CA SER A 106 3.55 -1.10 1.02
C SER A 106 3.45 -0.30 2.31
N ILE A 107 4.46 -0.46 3.12
CA ILE A 107 4.95 0.67 3.89
C ILE A 107 5.30 1.68 2.79
N ASP A 108 4.55 2.78 2.70
CA ASP A 108 4.89 3.88 1.79
C ASP A 108 6.38 4.18 1.96
N GLU A 109 7.20 3.80 0.99
CA GLU A 109 8.65 4.10 1.03
C GLU A 109 8.89 5.61 1.07
N GLU A 110 7.90 6.42 0.66
CA GLU A 110 7.94 7.87 0.75
C GLU A 110 7.93 8.39 2.20
N SER A 111 7.32 7.67 3.15
CA SER A 111 7.36 8.03 4.57
C SER A 111 8.52 7.40 5.34
N ILE A 112 9.23 6.41 4.76
CA ILE A 112 10.30 5.70 5.47
C ILE A 112 11.61 6.50 5.51
N ASN A 113 11.88 7.41 4.55
CA ASN A 113 13.17 8.07 4.41
C ASN A 113 13.09 9.56 4.11
N LYS A 114 12.24 10.33 4.81
CA LYS A 114 12.20 11.78 4.67
C LYS A 114 13.55 12.45 5.06
N PHE A 115 14.38 11.75 5.84
CA PHE A 115 15.69 12.21 6.29
C PHE A 115 16.71 11.07 6.21
N ARG A 116 17.97 11.44 5.98
CA ARG A 116 19.07 10.46 6.02
C ARG A 116 19.51 10.25 7.46
N LEU A 117 19.86 9.00 7.76
CA LEU A 117 20.45 8.62 9.02
C LEU A 117 21.89 8.15 8.75
N TYR A 118 22.85 8.79 9.40
CA TYR A 118 24.28 8.53 9.15
C TYR A 118 25.12 8.67 10.42
N PRO A 119 26.31 7.99 10.46
CA PRO A 119 26.73 6.95 9.55
C PRO A 119 25.93 5.66 9.75
N ASN A 120 25.69 4.93 8.66
CA ASN A 120 25.08 3.60 8.70
C ASN A 120 25.81 2.71 7.66
N PRO A 121 26.61 1.73 8.06
CA PRO A 121 26.85 1.23 9.44
C PRO A 121 27.56 2.23 10.37
N THR A 122 27.35 2.06 11.67
CA THR A 122 27.96 2.88 12.72
C THR A 122 28.76 2.08 13.76
N ASN A 123 29.79 2.70 14.35
CA ASN A 123 30.50 2.17 15.50
C ASN A 123 30.10 2.88 16.80
N SER A 124 29.43 4.03 16.73
CA SER A 124 29.20 4.87 17.91
C SER A 124 27.88 5.65 17.83
N ILE A 125 27.90 6.82 17.28
CA ILE A 125 26.74 7.73 17.21
C ILE A 125 26.13 7.66 15.83
N VAL A 126 24.80 7.73 15.78
CA VAL A 126 24.00 7.88 14.58
C VAL A 126 23.27 9.22 14.65
N ILE A 127 23.22 9.93 13.54
CA ILE A 127 22.61 11.25 13.43
C ILE A 127 21.51 11.20 12.39
N ILE A 128 20.35 11.77 12.70
CA ILE A 128 19.29 12.04 11.72
C ILE A 128 19.59 13.38 11.07
N GLU A 129 19.64 13.43 9.73
CA GLU A 129 19.91 14.64 8.96
C GLU A 129 18.85 15.71 9.25
N GLY A 130 19.32 16.94 9.51
CA GLY A 130 18.50 18.11 9.79
C GLY A 130 18.69 18.68 11.19
N ASN A 131 18.00 19.79 11.46
CA ASN A 131 18.09 20.50 12.74
C ASN A 131 16.89 20.23 13.67
N LYS A 132 16.05 19.23 13.34
CA LYS A 132 14.87 18.90 14.11
C LYS A 132 15.18 17.82 15.14
N ASN A 133 14.56 17.93 16.30
CA ASN A 133 14.62 16.90 17.33
C ASN A 133 13.41 15.96 17.23
N TYR A 134 13.65 14.70 17.56
CA TYR A 134 12.68 13.62 17.53
C TYR A 134 12.68 12.87 18.86
N PHE A 135 11.56 12.27 19.23
CA PHE A 135 11.57 11.23 20.23
C PHE A 135 12.01 9.91 19.59
N LEU A 136 13.19 9.43 19.99
CA LEU A 136 13.89 8.32 19.37
C LEU A 136 13.78 7.08 20.24
N GLU A 137 13.37 5.98 19.67
CA GLU A 137 13.34 4.66 20.33
C GLU A 137 14.14 3.66 19.50
N VAL A 138 14.98 2.89 20.16
CA VAL A 138 15.82 1.85 19.54
C VAL A 138 15.30 0.48 19.94
N TYR A 139 15.10 -0.36 18.96
CA TYR A 139 14.62 -1.74 19.12
C TYR A 139 15.63 -2.73 18.53
N ASP A 140 15.72 -3.91 19.10
CA ASP A 140 16.39 -5.04 18.47
C ASP A 140 15.53 -5.65 17.35
N ILE A 141 16.08 -6.63 16.63
CA ILE A 141 15.37 -7.32 15.53
C ILE A 141 14.19 -8.18 16.00
N LEU A 142 14.06 -8.43 17.30
CA LEU A 142 12.95 -9.16 17.91
C LEU A 142 11.83 -8.22 18.38
N GLY A 143 12.03 -6.90 18.23
CA GLY A 143 11.07 -5.87 18.64
C GLY A 143 11.16 -5.46 20.11
N ASN A 144 12.21 -5.90 20.83
CA ASN A 144 12.43 -5.46 22.21
C ASN A 144 13.00 -4.04 22.21
N LYS A 145 12.40 -3.16 22.99
CA LYS A 145 12.89 -1.81 23.18
C LYS A 145 14.17 -1.81 24.01
N ILE A 146 15.25 -1.29 23.46
CA ILE A 146 16.58 -1.26 24.07
C ILE A 146 16.81 0.07 24.81
N MET A 147 16.46 1.18 24.18
CA MET A 147 16.63 2.52 24.76
C MET A 147 15.73 3.55 24.08
N SER A 148 15.65 4.73 24.70
CA SER A 148 15.04 5.91 24.08
C SER A 148 15.87 7.17 24.38
N SER A 149 15.75 8.16 23.51
CA SER A 149 16.44 9.44 23.59
C SER A 149 15.58 10.53 22.96
N PHE A 150 15.82 11.78 23.31
CA PHE A 150 15.26 12.94 22.62
C PHE A 150 16.37 13.74 21.97
N GLY A 151 16.21 14.07 20.69
CA GLY A 151 17.20 14.79 19.90
C GLY A 151 17.22 14.30 18.46
N ASN A 152 18.30 14.66 17.76
CA ASN A 152 18.55 14.20 16.38
C ASN A 152 19.69 13.16 16.30
N SER A 153 20.16 12.64 17.44
CA SER A 153 21.27 11.67 17.49
C SER A 153 21.08 10.61 18.57
N ILE A 154 21.67 9.45 18.34
CA ILE A 154 21.66 8.31 19.27
C ILE A 154 23.08 7.80 19.48
N ASN A 155 23.48 7.68 20.74
CA ASN A 155 24.74 7.03 21.10
C ASN A 155 24.52 5.52 21.25
N MET A 156 25.09 4.74 20.33
CA MET A 156 25.03 3.30 20.28
C MET A 156 26.32 2.61 20.72
N THR A 157 27.29 3.35 21.29
CA THR A 157 28.62 2.83 21.64
C THR A 157 28.56 1.58 22.55
N HIS A 158 27.60 1.55 23.47
CA HIS A 158 27.41 0.48 24.44
C HIS A 158 26.55 -0.68 23.93
N LEU A 159 26.02 -0.59 22.70
CA LEU A 159 25.24 -1.65 22.10
C LEU A 159 26.13 -2.67 21.40
N SER A 160 25.73 -3.93 21.41
CA SER A 160 26.41 -5.01 20.71
C SER A 160 26.32 -4.83 19.19
N ASN A 161 27.28 -5.44 18.46
CA ASN A 161 27.25 -5.45 17.00
C ASN A 161 26.03 -6.24 16.53
N SER A 162 25.08 -5.54 15.91
CA SER A 162 23.82 -6.11 15.44
C SER A 162 23.10 -5.13 14.52
N THR A 163 21.95 -5.56 14.00
CA THR A 163 20.98 -4.67 13.35
C THR A 163 19.97 -4.19 14.38
N TYR A 164 19.65 -2.89 14.33
CA TYR A 164 18.67 -2.24 15.17
C TYR A 164 17.66 -1.50 14.31
N ILE A 165 16.46 -1.30 14.86
CA ILE A 165 15.43 -0.44 14.28
C ILE A 165 15.31 0.79 15.15
N ILE A 166 15.43 1.96 14.56
CA ILE A 166 15.19 3.25 15.20
C ILE A 166 13.83 3.77 14.76
N ASN A 167 12.95 4.01 15.71
CA ASN A 167 11.68 4.69 15.52
C ASN A 167 11.85 6.15 15.96
N ALA A 168 11.74 7.08 15.03
CA ALA A 168 11.80 8.51 15.28
C ALA A 168 10.38 9.10 15.18
N LEU A 169 9.86 9.62 16.29
CA LEU A 169 8.59 10.31 16.36
C LEU A 169 8.81 11.83 16.33
N ASP A 170 8.21 12.47 15.35
CA ASP A 170 8.05 13.91 15.32
C ASP A 170 6.84 14.29 16.19
N GLU A 171 7.07 14.88 17.36
CA GLU A 171 6.00 15.22 18.30
C GLU A 171 5.11 16.39 17.82
N GLU A 172 5.57 17.20 16.86
CA GLU A 172 4.78 18.32 16.33
C GLU A 172 3.77 17.83 15.27
N THR A 173 4.20 16.92 14.39
CA THR A 173 3.36 16.40 13.30
C THR A 173 2.72 15.07 13.63
N ASN A 174 3.18 14.40 14.70
CA ASN A 174 2.86 13.03 15.09
C ASN A 174 3.24 11.99 14.00
N GLU A 175 4.15 12.37 13.09
CA GLU A 175 4.70 11.47 12.09
C GLU A 175 5.76 10.56 12.70
N ARG A 176 5.86 9.32 12.20
CA ARG A 176 6.83 8.32 12.61
C ARG A 176 7.70 7.90 11.45
N PHE A 177 9.00 7.80 11.70
CA PHE A 177 9.99 7.38 10.73
C PHE A 177 10.76 6.18 11.26
N LEU A 178 10.88 5.14 10.46
CA LEU A 178 11.60 3.91 10.83
C LEU A 178 12.91 3.81 10.06
N TYR A 179 13.99 3.55 10.77
CA TYR A 179 15.32 3.41 10.21
C TYR A 179 15.96 2.10 10.63
N LYS A 180 16.49 1.36 9.66
CA LYS A 180 17.36 0.20 9.92
C LYS A 180 18.79 0.68 10.09
N VAL A 181 19.43 0.34 11.20
CA VAL A 181 20.81 0.69 11.52
C VAL A 181 21.63 -0.55 11.76
N ILE A 182 22.83 -0.58 11.19
CA ILE A 182 23.81 -1.64 11.40
C ILE A 182 24.88 -1.10 12.33
N LYS A 183 24.98 -1.68 13.55
CA LYS A 183 26.05 -1.43 14.51
C LYS A 183 27.18 -2.43 14.25
N LYS A 184 28.39 -1.90 14.10
CA LYS A 184 29.64 -2.69 13.96
C LYS A 184 30.52 -2.56 15.16
#